data_cfbfa70ff512c2169daecb498ab4b592
#
_entry.id   cfbfa70ff512c2169daecb498ab4b592
#
_cell.length_a   1.000
_cell.length_b   1.000
_cell.length_c   1.000
_cell.angle_alpha   90.00
_cell.angle_beta   90.00
_cell.angle_gamma   90.00
#
_symmetry.space_group_name_H-M   'P 1'
#
loop_
_entity.id
_entity.type
_entity.pdbx_description
1 polymer ?
#
loop_
_entity_poly.entity_id
_entity_poly.type
_entity_poly.pdbx_seq_one_letter_code
_entity_poly.pdbx_strand_id
1 'polypeptide(L)'
;MIKHLLFCLLLLASFVTCTDYGSDREISRMDVIKQLGNSHPQLALASYDSLKDEFTKGSTYVRNKYTLLGIRLRDKAELPHTSDSCIRRLVPYFEKKGTIREMQEVYYYAGSVYRDLQDTPRSLEYFLKSAACTEKGETDSVMLRNCYSQLCAMYTKVQDYGNALQMAKAEYEVARSIGTLDGITMIQLGNAYMRTDSFPQATEVMRMMLTENDTTNLTPDILCDLLYYFSLTDDTANARFCYTRFVDMPKRHPIKAQQHISLGKYFLLLGLTDSSAQHYQLALEQGDSICKYDACRKLFHLYEDCGEKEEAYKYASEFLRISTCLDLGMRQEQAATINNQYQYYKDKQEEDSIKAEKEIMELYLWMTLLITLTLISVICTVYTFRKYQRQRLLHEISMTLDGDTGSDNGNEQETHVLMRIKKGMDSARIKQEEMAKKLEKAEGNIKEQEQSIERAKRDAEEKLQEAHRQMERGVNLFKMAHLTELSKNDNDIVESIRKASRMEQELTSKQWSELISFINDRYPTFSQKIVTKHGPISEKQMHICYLLKMGFTNTEICNIMKDCSRSTIWRWKNRLKAI
;
A
#
# COMPACT_ATOMS: atom_id res chain seq x y z
N MET A 1 27.84 -24.00 41.52
CA MET A 1 26.71 -23.26 40.97
C MET A 1 27.09 -22.29 39.85
N ILE A 2 28.02 -21.34 40.03
CA ILE A 2 28.43 -20.38 38.98
C ILE A 2 29.00 -21.04 37.70
N LYS A 3 29.77 -22.13 37.82
CA LYS A 3 30.28 -22.88 36.67
C LYS A 3 29.20 -23.58 35.85
N HIS A 4 28.11 -24.05 36.49
CA HIS A 4 26.99 -24.67 35.79
C HIS A 4 26.10 -23.61 35.12
N LEU A 5 25.95 -22.43 35.71
CA LEU A 5 25.21 -21.30 35.12
C LEU A 5 25.95 -20.76 33.88
N LEU A 6 27.31 -20.65 33.95
CA LEU A 6 28.13 -20.25 32.80
C LEU A 6 28.10 -21.30 31.68
N PHE A 7 28.04 -22.58 32.02
CA PHE A 7 27.94 -23.67 31.05
C PHE A 7 26.56 -23.70 30.37
N CYS A 8 25.51 -23.45 31.11
CA CYS A 8 24.15 -23.27 30.53
C CYS A 8 24.02 -22.02 29.66
N LEU A 9 24.67 -20.90 30.04
CA LEU A 9 24.74 -19.70 29.23
C LEU A 9 25.59 -19.90 27.96
N LEU A 10 26.66 -20.65 28.02
CA LEU A 10 27.48 -21.04 26.86
C LEU A 10 26.72 -22.02 25.93
N LEU A 11 25.93 -22.95 26.48
CA LEU A 11 25.07 -23.84 25.69
C LEU A 11 23.92 -23.05 25.04
N LEU A 12 23.32 -22.05 25.71
CA LEU A 12 22.33 -21.17 25.11
C LEU A 12 22.95 -20.26 24.03
N ALA A 13 24.20 -19.82 24.19
CA ALA A 13 24.90 -19.04 23.17
C ALA A 13 25.31 -19.88 21.93
N SER A 14 25.45 -21.19 22.06
CA SER A 14 25.76 -22.08 20.93
C SER A 14 24.55 -22.46 20.07
N PHE A 15 23.32 -22.12 20.49
CA PHE A 15 22.09 -22.28 19.69
C PHE A 15 21.78 -21.07 18.78
N VAL A 16 22.56 -20.01 18.82
CA VAL A 16 22.41 -18.84 17.96
C VAL A 16 23.54 -18.83 16.95
N THR A 17 23.34 -19.39 15.80
CA THR A 17 23.86 -19.09 14.45
C THR A 17 23.98 -20.35 13.60
N CYS A 18 22.88 -21.04 13.33
CA CYS A 18 22.79 -21.65 12.02
C CYS A 18 22.25 -20.57 11.08
N THR A 19 23.14 -19.79 10.48
CA THR A 19 22.82 -19.01 9.29
C THR A 19 22.46 -20.02 8.20
N ASP A 20 21.20 -20.03 7.81
CA ASP A 20 20.63 -20.90 6.78
C ASP A 20 21.03 -20.38 5.38
N TYR A 21 22.35 -20.28 5.13
CA TYR A 21 22.92 -19.91 3.83
C TYR A 21 22.86 -21.11 2.90
N GLY A 22 22.35 -20.88 1.67
CA GLY A 22 22.43 -21.85 0.59
C GLY A 22 23.89 -22.10 0.19
N SER A 23 24.13 -23.19 -0.56
CA SER A 23 25.46 -23.41 -1.11
C SER A 23 25.78 -22.30 -2.13
N ASP A 24 27.02 -21.83 -2.17
CA ASP A 24 27.51 -20.82 -3.14
C ASP A 24 27.19 -21.22 -4.58
N ARG A 25 27.18 -22.52 -4.86
CA ARG A 25 26.86 -23.08 -6.17
C ARG A 25 25.39 -22.82 -6.58
N GLU A 26 24.43 -23.00 -5.66
CA GLU A 26 23.00 -22.78 -5.94
C GLU A 26 22.74 -21.29 -6.17
N ILE A 27 23.35 -20.42 -5.36
CA ILE A 27 23.22 -18.96 -5.50
C ILE A 27 23.82 -18.51 -6.83
N SER A 28 25.03 -18.96 -7.20
CA SER A 28 25.68 -18.61 -8.47
C SER A 28 24.83 -19.01 -9.67
N ARG A 29 24.15 -20.16 -9.64
CA ARG A 29 23.25 -20.58 -10.72
C ARG A 29 22.01 -19.69 -10.83
N MET A 30 21.42 -19.28 -9.70
CA MET A 30 20.32 -18.32 -9.69
C MET A 30 20.75 -16.96 -10.25
N ASP A 31 21.97 -16.50 -9.93
CA ASP A 31 22.52 -15.25 -10.44
C ASP A 31 22.73 -15.28 -11.97
N VAL A 32 23.16 -16.41 -12.53
CA VAL A 32 23.24 -16.59 -13.99
C VAL A 32 21.85 -16.46 -14.64
N ILE A 33 20.83 -17.11 -14.08
CA ILE A 33 19.45 -17.00 -14.57
C ILE A 33 18.92 -15.57 -14.41
N LYS A 34 19.24 -14.93 -13.30
CA LYS A 34 18.89 -13.52 -13.02
C LYS A 34 19.47 -12.58 -14.07
N GLN A 35 20.74 -12.78 -14.43
CA GLN A 35 21.42 -12.00 -15.49
C GLN A 35 20.79 -12.26 -16.87
N LEU A 36 20.54 -13.53 -17.21
CA LEU A 36 19.85 -13.90 -18.45
C LEU A 36 18.48 -13.24 -18.56
N GLY A 37 17.76 -13.12 -17.42
CA GLY A 37 16.45 -12.46 -17.37
C GLY A 37 16.46 -10.97 -17.70
N ASN A 38 17.60 -10.29 -17.66
CA ASN A 38 17.68 -8.89 -18.04
C ASN A 38 17.63 -8.68 -19.56
N SER A 39 18.13 -9.63 -20.35
CA SER A 39 18.20 -9.53 -21.82
C SER A 39 17.23 -10.49 -22.54
N HIS A 40 16.98 -11.67 -21.95
CA HIS A 40 16.16 -12.73 -22.56
C HIS A 40 15.20 -13.34 -21.52
N PRO A 41 14.18 -12.60 -21.06
CA PRO A 41 13.34 -13.01 -19.94
C PRO A 41 12.57 -14.32 -20.19
N GLN A 42 12.13 -14.58 -21.42
CA GLN A 42 11.43 -15.82 -21.77
C GLN A 42 12.36 -17.05 -21.66
N LEU A 43 13.60 -16.93 -22.13
CA LEU A 43 14.59 -18.00 -22.00
C LEU A 43 14.99 -18.23 -20.53
N ALA A 44 15.12 -17.16 -19.77
CA ALA A 44 15.40 -17.24 -18.34
C ALA A 44 14.27 -17.94 -17.57
N LEU A 45 12.99 -17.70 -17.93
CA LEU A 45 11.85 -18.43 -17.35
C LEU A 45 11.91 -19.92 -17.65
N ALA A 46 12.19 -20.31 -18.89
CA ALA A 46 12.36 -21.71 -19.25
C ALA A 46 13.48 -22.39 -18.46
N SER A 47 14.62 -21.69 -18.28
CA SER A 47 15.75 -22.15 -17.47
C SER A 47 15.36 -22.25 -15.98
N TYR A 48 14.61 -21.30 -15.45
CA TYR A 48 14.08 -21.30 -14.08
C TYR A 48 13.19 -22.53 -13.86
N ASP A 49 12.22 -22.78 -14.74
CA ASP A 49 11.29 -23.89 -14.60
C ASP A 49 12.00 -25.26 -14.62
N SER A 50 13.06 -25.40 -15.40
CA SER A 50 13.85 -26.65 -15.49
C SER A 50 14.58 -27.01 -14.18
N LEU A 51 14.82 -26.05 -13.31
CA LEU A 51 15.54 -26.22 -12.03
C LEU A 51 14.64 -26.30 -10.80
N LYS A 52 13.34 -26.29 -10.99
CA LYS A 52 12.34 -26.26 -9.92
C LYS A 52 12.53 -27.38 -8.89
N ASP A 53 12.71 -28.62 -9.35
CA ASP A 53 12.82 -29.78 -8.46
C ASP A 53 14.09 -29.79 -7.61
N GLU A 54 15.15 -29.16 -8.11
CA GLU A 54 16.43 -29.00 -7.39
C GLU A 54 16.31 -27.95 -6.30
N PHE A 55 15.89 -26.73 -6.65
CA PHE A 55 15.87 -25.60 -5.71
C PHE A 55 14.76 -25.68 -4.67
N THR A 56 13.66 -26.38 -4.95
CA THR A 56 12.60 -26.61 -3.95
C THR A 56 12.99 -27.54 -2.82
N LYS A 57 14.05 -28.36 -3.01
CA LYS A 57 14.62 -29.24 -1.99
C LYS A 57 15.77 -28.59 -1.19
N GLY A 58 16.23 -27.41 -1.58
CA GLY A 58 17.28 -26.65 -0.92
C GLY A 58 16.88 -26.13 0.47
N SER A 59 17.79 -25.39 1.09
CA SER A 59 17.54 -24.71 2.37
C SER A 59 16.37 -23.72 2.27
N THR A 60 15.86 -23.25 3.41
CA THR A 60 14.76 -22.26 3.41
C THR A 60 15.17 -20.98 2.70
N TYR A 61 16.44 -20.57 2.85
CA TYR A 61 16.97 -19.42 2.14
C TYR A 61 16.97 -19.63 0.61
N VAL A 62 17.49 -20.78 0.14
CA VAL A 62 17.53 -21.12 -1.29
C VAL A 62 16.12 -21.15 -1.89
N ARG A 63 15.17 -21.79 -1.21
CA ARG A 63 13.76 -21.82 -1.68
C ARG A 63 13.15 -20.43 -1.81
N ASN A 64 13.39 -19.57 -0.83
CA ASN A 64 12.86 -18.19 -0.85
C ASN A 64 13.55 -17.33 -1.93
N LYS A 65 14.87 -17.44 -2.10
CA LYS A 65 15.59 -16.78 -3.20
C LYS A 65 15.09 -17.24 -4.56
N TYR A 66 14.90 -18.55 -4.73
CA TYR A 66 14.35 -19.11 -5.96
C TYR A 66 12.94 -18.62 -6.23
N THR A 67 12.06 -18.57 -5.22
CA THR A 67 10.71 -18.02 -5.37
C THR A 67 10.73 -16.53 -5.76
N LEU A 68 11.62 -15.73 -5.15
CA LEU A 68 11.77 -14.31 -5.49
C LEU A 68 12.27 -14.13 -6.92
N LEU A 69 13.24 -14.97 -7.36
CA LEU A 69 13.71 -14.98 -8.75
C LEU A 69 12.57 -15.26 -9.72
N GLY A 70 11.67 -16.21 -9.42
CA GLY A 70 10.50 -16.49 -10.26
C GLY A 70 9.56 -15.29 -10.40
N ILE A 71 9.32 -14.54 -9.32
CA ILE A 71 8.53 -13.30 -9.37
C ILE A 71 9.23 -12.26 -10.27
N ARG A 72 10.54 -12.07 -10.09
CA ARG A 72 11.34 -11.18 -10.93
C ARG A 72 11.26 -11.51 -12.42
N LEU A 73 11.42 -12.78 -12.76
CA LEU A 73 11.44 -13.21 -14.16
C LEU A 73 10.08 -13.04 -14.84
N ARG A 74 8.98 -13.25 -14.10
CA ARG A 74 7.63 -12.96 -14.61
C ARG A 74 7.44 -11.47 -14.88
N ASP A 75 7.85 -10.61 -13.94
CA ASP A 75 7.79 -9.15 -14.12
C ASP A 75 8.62 -8.71 -15.34
N LYS A 76 9.84 -9.25 -15.51
CA LYS A 76 10.69 -8.97 -16.67
C LYS A 76 10.14 -9.51 -18.00
N ALA A 77 9.37 -10.59 -17.96
CA ALA A 77 8.69 -11.17 -19.12
C ALA A 77 7.33 -10.54 -19.41
N GLU A 78 6.96 -9.48 -18.71
CA GLU A 78 5.65 -8.79 -18.80
C GLU A 78 4.45 -9.73 -18.57
N LEU A 79 4.63 -10.75 -17.73
CA LEU A 79 3.60 -11.69 -17.35
C LEU A 79 2.98 -11.24 -16.02
N PRO A 80 1.74 -10.74 -16.00
CA PRO A 80 1.14 -10.18 -14.79
C PRO A 80 0.98 -11.22 -13.69
N HIS A 81 1.13 -10.76 -12.44
CA HIS A 81 0.90 -11.56 -11.25
C HIS A 81 -0.59 -11.61 -10.94
N THR A 82 -1.10 -12.79 -10.60
CA THR A 82 -2.52 -13.02 -10.29
C THR A 82 -2.78 -13.30 -8.82
N SER A 83 -1.72 -13.36 -7.97
CA SER A 83 -1.81 -13.64 -6.54
C SER A 83 -0.63 -13.07 -5.79
N ASP A 84 -0.87 -12.60 -4.57
CA ASP A 84 0.13 -12.11 -3.62
C ASP A 84 0.67 -13.19 -2.66
N SER A 85 0.18 -14.43 -2.75
CA SER A 85 0.46 -15.49 -1.79
C SER A 85 1.96 -15.78 -1.57
N CYS A 86 2.76 -15.70 -2.64
CA CYS A 86 4.20 -15.88 -2.56
C CYS A 86 4.88 -14.68 -1.90
N ILE A 87 4.57 -13.47 -2.34
CA ILE A 87 5.27 -12.27 -1.86
C ILE A 87 4.94 -11.97 -0.39
N ARG A 88 3.72 -12.21 0.07
CA ARG A 88 3.31 -12.08 1.48
C ARG A 88 4.13 -12.95 2.43
N ARG A 89 4.62 -14.10 1.97
CA ARG A 89 5.51 -14.98 2.73
C ARG A 89 6.97 -14.54 2.66
N LEU A 90 7.40 -14.01 1.51
CA LEU A 90 8.79 -13.61 1.28
C LEU A 90 9.18 -12.34 2.03
N VAL A 91 8.30 -11.35 2.08
CA VAL A 91 8.57 -10.07 2.74
C VAL A 91 9.01 -10.26 4.21
N PRO A 92 8.23 -10.90 5.10
CA PRO A 92 8.62 -11.07 6.50
C PRO A 92 9.90 -11.92 6.68
N TYR A 93 10.15 -12.83 5.75
CA TYR A 93 11.37 -13.64 5.79
C TYR A 93 12.62 -12.79 5.54
N PHE A 94 12.62 -11.98 4.46
CA PHE A 94 13.76 -11.15 4.11
C PHE A 94 13.90 -9.94 5.05
N GLU A 95 12.83 -9.41 5.61
CA GLU A 95 12.89 -8.40 6.70
C GLU A 95 13.66 -8.90 7.92
N LYS A 96 13.52 -10.19 8.25
CA LYS A 96 14.18 -10.80 9.42
C LYS A 96 15.59 -11.34 9.14
N LYS A 97 15.83 -11.86 7.94
CA LYS A 97 17.05 -12.62 7.62
C LYS A 97 17.79 -12.14 6.38
N GLY A 98 17.22 -11.22 5.61
CA GLY A 98 17.82 -10.72 4.37
C GLY A 98 18.85 -9.63 4.60
N THR A 99 19.73 -9.46 3.61
CA THR A 99 20.58 -8.27 3.48
C THR A 99 19.76 -7.06 3.05
N ILE A 100 20.30 -5.86 3.17
CA ILE A 100 19.63 -4.62 2.72
C ILE A 100 19.29 -4.68 1.23
N ARG A 101 20.18 -5.22 0.39
CA ARG A 101 19.92 -5.44 -1.04
C ARG A 101 18.78 -6.43 -1.31
N GLU A 102 18.68 -7.48 -0.53
CA GLU A 102 17.59 -8.46 -0.63
C GLU A 102 16.26 -7.87 -0.13
N MET A 103 16.28 -7.07 0.92
CA MET A 103 15.11 -6.32 1.37
C MET A 103 14.64 -5.33 0.30
N GLN A 104 15.56 -4.59 -0.32
CA GLN A 104 15.25 -3.71 -1.44
C GLN A 104 14.56 -4.49 -2.59
N GLU A 105 15.15 -5.65 -2.97
CA GLU A 105 14.63 -6.47 -4.07
C GLU A 105 13.25 -7.05 -3.76
N VAL A 106 13.03 -7.59 -2.56
CA VAL A 106 11.72 -8.15 -2.18
C VAL A 106 10.64 -7.08 -2.10
N TYR A 107 10.96 -5.89 -1.59
CA TYR A 107 10.02 -4.77 -1.58
C TYR A 107 9.69 -4.27 -2.99
N TYR A 108 10.69 -4.16 -3.88
CA TYR A 108 10.44 -3.78 -5.27
C TYR A 108 9.45 -4.74 -5.95
N TYR A 109 9.69 -6.05 -5.83
CA TYR A 109 8.79 -7.04 -6.44
C TYR A 109 7.47 -7.20 -5.69
N ALA A 110 7.39 -6.86 -4.41
CA ALA A 110 6.11 -6.70 -3.73
C ALA A 110 5.30 -5.55 -4.35
N GLY A 111 5.94 -4.41 -4.58
CA GLY A 111 5.33 -3.29 -5.32
C GLY A 111 4.81 -3.70 -6.69
N SER A 112 5.61 -4.46 -7.48
CA SER A 112 5.21 -4.97 -8.79
C SER A 112 4.02 -5.94 -8.73
N VAL A 113 4.02 -6.87 -7.76
CA VAL A 113 2.89 -7.81 -7.58
C VAL A 113 1.61 -7.05 -7.25
N TYR A 114 1.65 -6.09 -6.32
CA TYR A 114 0.45 -5.33 -5.96
C TYR A 114 0.02 -4.35 -7.05
N ARG A 115 0.95 -3.83 -7.88
CA ARG A 115 0.62 -3.08 -9.11
C ARG A 115 -0.22 -3.93 -10.07
N ASP A 116 0.21 -5.17 -10.33
CA ASP A 116 -0.49 -6.08 -11.24
C ASP A 116 -1.86 -6.49 -10.70
N LEU A 117 -2.00 -6.60 -9.36
CA LEU A 117 -3.27 -6.85 -8.68
C LEU A 117 -4.15 -5.59 -8.55
N GLN A 118 -3.72 -4.44 -9.10
CA GLN A 118 -4.41 -3.15 -9.01
C GLN A 118 -4.60 -2.63 -7.58
N ASP A 119 -3.79 -3.11 -6.64
CA ASP A 119 -3.75 -2.62 -5.26
C ASP A 119 -2.74 -1.47 -5.16
N THR A 120 -3.15 -0.30 -5.64
CA THR A 120 -2.31 0.89 -5.70
C THR A 120 -1.73 1.30 -4.34
N PRO A 121 -2.48 1.28 -3.20
CA PRO A 121 -1.91 1.65 -1.90
C PRO A 121 -0.76 0.74 -1.47
N ARG A 122 -0.91 -0.58 -1.56
CA ARG A 122 0.18 -1.50 -1.23
C ARG A 122 1.34 -1.41 -2.21
N SER A 123 1.05 -1.22 -3.49
CA SER A 123 2.09 -1.00 -4.51
C SER A 123 2.95 0.21 -4.17
N LEU A 124 2.34 1.36 -3.86
CA LEU A 124 3.04 2.58 -3.43
C LEU A 124 3.85 2.34 -2.15
N GLU A 125 3.25 1.72 -1.13
CA GLU A 125 3.93 1.41 0.13
C GLU A 125 5.22 0.61 -0.10
N TYR A 126 5.15 -0.46 -0.89
CA TYR A 126 6.30 -1.33 -1.10
C TYR A 126 7.37 -0.71 -1.99
N PHE A 127 7.02 0.05 -3.03
CA PHE A 127 8.03 0.81 -3.78
C PHE A 127 8.71 1.89 -2.93
N LEU A 128 7.97 2.58 -2.05
CA LEU A 128 8.56 3.52 -1.09
C LEU A 128 9.49 2.83 -0.09
N LYS A 129 9.10 1.65 0.45
CA LYS A 129 9.97 0.84 1.31
C LYS A 129 11.24 0.39 0.58
N SER A 130 11.13 0.02 -0.69
CA SER A 130 12.28 -0.34 -1.52
C SER A 130 13.24 0.84 -1.72
N ALA A 131 12.73 2.02 -2.01
CA ALA A 131 13.53 3.24 -2.14
C ALA A 131 14.19 3.63 -0.80
N ALA A 132 13.47 3.53 0.33
CA ALA A 132 13.96 3.86 1.67
C ALA A 132 15.08 2.90 2.17
N CYS A 133 15.31 1.77 1.50
CA CYS A 133 16.45 0.91 1.84
C CYS A 133 17.81 1.62 1.66
N THR A 134 17.89 2.66 0.81
CA THR A 134 19.11 3.45 0.62
C THR A 134 19.58 4.18 1.88
N GLU A 135 18.66 4.51 2.78
CA GLU A 135 18.97 5.14 4.07
C GLU A 135 19.62 4.16 5.07
N LYS A 136 19.46 2.85 4.83
CA LYS A 136 19.93 1.79 5.73
C LYS A 136 21.28 1.21 5.37
N GLY A 137 21.75 1.44 4.14
CA GLY A 137 23.05 0.96 3.69
C GLY A 137 23.17 0.77 2.18
N GLU A 138 24.08 -0.10 1.76
CA GLU A 138 24.37 -0.32 0.35
C GLU A 138 23.23 -1.02 -0.38
N THR A 139 22.76 -0.41 -1.46
CA THR A 139 21.62 -0.84 -2.29
C THR A 139 21.99 -0.94 -3.77
N ASP A 140 21.05 -1.44 -4.56
CA ASP A 140 21.13 -1.46 -6.03
C ASP A 140 20.55 -0.14 -6.59
N SER A 141 21.42 0.71 -7.12
CA SER A 141 21.04 2.01 -7.68
C SER A 141 20.18 1.90 -8.95
N VAL A 142 20.34 0.82 -9.74
CA VAL A 142 19.47 0.57 -10.91
C VAL A 142 18.06 0.24 -10.42
N MET A 143 17.95 -0.56 -9.37
CA MET A 143 16.66 -0.87 -8.75
C MET A 143 16.02 0.38 -8.13
N LEU A 144 16.83 1.25 -7.49
CA LEU A 144 16.35 2.54 -6.96
C LEU A 144 15.76 3.42 -8.07
N ARG A 145 16.47 3.56 -9.22
CA ARG A 145 15.95 4.26 -10.40
C ARG A 145 14.60 3.68 -10.82
N ASN A 146 14.52 2.36 -10.93
CA ASN A 146 13.28 1.68 -11.30
C ASN A 146 12.15 1.89 -10.28
N CYS A 147 12.47 1.96 -8.97
CA CYS A 147 11.49 2.32 -7.94
C CYS A 147 10.88 3.69 -8.19
N TYR A 148 11.71 4.71 -8.46
CA TYR A 148 11.22 6.06 -8.73
C TYR A 148 10.39 6.13 -10.00
N SER A 149 10.77 5.38 -11.05
CA SER A 149 9.97 5.26 -12.27
C SER A 149 8.58 4.68 -11.99
N GLN A 150 8.50 3.57 -11.23
CA GLN A 150 7.22 2.97 -10.85
C GLN A 150 6.38 3.90 -9.97
N LEU A 151 7.00 4.57 -9.00
CA LEU A 151 6.33 5.56 -8.14
C LEU A 151 5.75 6.72 -8.96
N CYS A 152 6.52 7.25 -9.91
CA CYS A 152 6.03 8.29 -10.83
C CYS A 152 4.78 7.81 -11.60
N ALA A 153 4.81 6.60 -12.15
CA ALA A 153 3.67 6.03 -12.85
C ALA A 153 2.45 5.83 -11.94
N MET A 154 2.65 5.33 -10.71
CA MET A 154 1.57 5.13 -9.73
C MET A 154 0.95 6.45 -9.28
N TYR A 155 1.76 7.47 -8.94
CA TYR A 155 1.26 8.81 -8.60
C TYR A 155 0.53 9.48 -9.77
N THR A 156 1.02 9.30 -11.00
CA THR A 156 0.33 9.79 -12.20
C THR A 156 -1.04 9.12 -12.37
N LYS A 157 -1.13 7.81 -12.12
CA LYS A 157 -2.39 7.05 -12.19
C LYS A 157 -3.44 7.57 -11.20
N VAL A 158 -3.03 7.94 -10.00
CA VAL A 158 -3.93 8.53 -8.99
C VAL A 158 -4.06 10.05 -9.08
N GLN A 159 -3.50 10.66 -10.16
CA GLN A 159 -3.55 12.10 -10.45
C GLN A 159 -2.84 12.99 -9.41
N ASP A 160 -1.95 12.42 -8.61
CA ASP A 160 -1.06 13.17 -7.73
C ASP A 160 0.18 13.62 -8.51
N TYR A 161 -0.01 14.62 -9.36
CA TYR A 161 1.04 15.10 -10.26
C TYR A 161 2.21 15.77 -9.53
N GLY A 162 1.99 16.30 -8.33
CA GLY A 162 3.04 16.89 -7.50
C GLY A 162 4.06 15.82 -7.05
N ASN A 163 3.59 14.73 -6.47
CA ASN A 163 4.45 13.61 -6.09
C ASN A 163 5.02 12.89 -7.32
N ALA A 164 4.25 12.75 -8.40
CA ALA A 164 4.75 12.19 -9.66
C ALA A 164 5.98 12.97 -10.18
N LEU A 165 5.93 14.31 -10.18
CA LEU A 165 7.06 15.15 -10.58
C LEU A 165 8.28 14.99 -9.66
N GLN A 166 8.06 14.86 -8.33
CA GLN A 166 9.16 14.61 -7.41
C GLN A 166 9.85 13.28 -7.73
N MET A 167 9.09 12.22 -7.99
CA MET A 167 9.64 10.90 -8.34
C MET A 167 10.36 10.91 -9.69
N ALA A 168 9.80 11.60 -10.70
CA ALA A 168 10.47 11.75 -12.01
C ALA A 168 11.80 12.49 -11.90
N LYS A 169 11.88 13.55 -11.06
CA LYS A 169 13.16 14.23 -10.77
C LYS A 169 14.15 13.31 -10.08
N ALA A 170 13.71 12.55 -9.07
CA ALA A 170 14.56 11.61 -8.36
C ALA A 170 15.07 10.50 -9.29
N GLU A 171 14.22 9.97 -10.17
CA GLU A 171 14.63 9.02 -11.22
C GLU A 171 15.71 9.61 -12.13
N TYR A 172 15.50 10.83 -12.63
CA TYR A 172 16.45 11.52 -13.49
C TYR A 172 17.81 11.70 -12.82
N GLU A 173 17.85 12.17 -11.58
CA GLU A 173 19.11 12.36 -10.83
C GLU A 173 19.85 11.04 -10.59
N VAL A 174 19.14 9.97 -10.21
CA VAL A 174 19.76 8.64 -10.04
C VAL A 174 20.26 8.13 -11.38
N ALA A 175 19.46 8.18 -12.45
CA ALA A 175 19.85 7.73 -13.78
C ALA A 175 21.11 8.46 -14.28
N ARG A 176 21.17 9.78 -14.05
CA ARG A 176 22.33 10.62 -14.40
C ARG A 176 23.56 10.21 -13.60
N SER A 177 23.42 9.99 -12.29
CA SER A 177 24.54 9.65 -11.39
C SER A 177 25.19 8.30 -11.72
N ILE A 178 24.39 7.33 -12.21
CA ILE A 178 24.89 5.98 -12.57
C ILE A 178 25.16 5.82 -14.08
N GLY A 179 25.07 6.90 -14.84
CA GLY A 179 25.34 6.89 -16.30
C GLY A 179 24.34 6.08 -17.13
N THR A 180 23.10 5.93 -16.66
CA THR A 180 22.02 5.18 -17.34
C THR A 180 20.86 6.08 -17.78
N LEU A 181 21.12 7.37 -17.94
CA LEU A 181 20.13 8.31 -18.42
C LEU A 181 19.73 7.94 -19.86
N ASP A 182 18.44 7.70 -20.04
CA ASP A 182 17.85 7.30 -21.33
C ASP A 182 16.68 8.21 -21.72
N GLY A 183 16.25 8.12 -22.98
CA GLY A 183 15.16 8.93 -23.48
C GLY A 183 13.83 8.68 -22.79
N ILE A 184 13.59 7.49 -22.26
CA ILE A 184 12.35 7.16 -21.54
C ILE A 184 12.28 7.94 -20.23
N THR A 185 13.38 7.98 -19.47
CA THR A 185 13.49 8.78 -18.22
C THR A 185 13.26 10.26 -18.49
N MET A 186 13.84 10.79 -19.58
CA MET A 186 13.67 12.20 -19.96
C MET A 186 12.23 12.51 -20.39
N ILE A 187 11.59 11.64 -21.20
CA ILE A 187 10.16 11.80 -21.55
C ILE A 187 9.29 11.77 -20.32
N GLN A 188 9.55 10.86 -19.38
CA GLN A 188 8.78 10.77 -18.13
C GLN A 188 8.89 12.06 -17.32
N LEU A 189 10.09 12.62 -17.20
CA LEU A 189 10.31 13.91 -16.53
C LEU A 189 9.61 15.07 -17.27
N GLY A 190 9.73 15.14 -18.59
CA GLY A 190 9.06 16.16 -19.41
C GLY A 190 7.54 16.10 -19.29
N ASN A 191 6.97 14.89 -19.34
CA ASN A 191 5.54 14.68 -19.15
C ASN A 191 5.08 15.05 -17.73
N ALA A 192 5.87 14.76 -16.70
CA ALA A 192 5.56 15.17 -15.33
C ALA A 192 5.55 16.70 -15.17
N TYR A 193 6.49 17.40 -15.80
CA TYR A 193 6.48 18.87 -15.87
C TYR A 193 5.24 19.41 -16.60
N MET A 194 4.85 18.79 -17.72
CA MET A 194 3.64 19.21 -18.44
C MET A 194 2.37 19.08 -17.60
N ARG A 195 2.25 17.98 -16.83
CA ARG A 195 1.08 17.75 -15.97
C ARG A 195 0.99 18.68 -14.76
N THR A 196 2.10 19.37 -14.43
CA THR A 196 2.18 20.40 -13.38
C THR A 196 2.25 21.82 -13.95
N ASP A 197 1.83 22.02 -15.21
CA ASP A 197 1.83 23.27 -15.93
C ASP A 197 3.21 23.96 -15.99
N SER A 198 4.28 23.20 -15.82
CA SER A 198 5.66 23.68 -15.85
C SER A 198 6.24 23.59 -17.28
N PHE A 199 5.58 24.26 -18.24
CA PHE A 199 5.90 24.17 -19.67
C PHE A 199 7.33 24.58 -20.05
N PRO A 200 7.95 25.65 -19.47
CA PRO A 200 9.33 25.99 -19.80
C PRO A 200 10.32 24.86 -19.46
N GLN A 201 10.16 24.21 -18.30
CA GLN A 201 11.02 23.11 -17.87
C GLN A 201 10.79 21.86 -18.73
N ALA A 202 9.54 21.57 -19.09
CA ALA A 202 9.23 20.48 -20.03
C ALA A 202 9.93 20.72 -21.39
N THR A 203 9.86 21.93 -21.92
CA THR A 203 10.50 22.30 -23.19
C THR A 203 12.01 22.11 -23.13
N GLU A 204 12.64 22.52 -22.04
CA GLU A 204 14.07 22.38 -21.85
C GLU A 204 14.50 20.90 -21.85
N VAL A 205 13.82 20.07 -21.04
CA VAL A 205 14.10 18.62 -21.00
C VAL A 205 13.94 17.97 -22.37
N MET A 206 12.89 18.30 -23.12
CA MET A 206 12.66 17.75 -24.46
C MET A 206 13.72 18.20 -25.49
N ARG A 207 14.23 19.44 -25.36
CA ARG A 207 15.33 19.93 -26.21
C ARG A 207 16.66 19.27 -25.86
N MET A 208 16.95 19.08 -24.57
CA MET A 208 18.15 18.36 -24.12
C MET A 208 18.24 16.95 -24.74
N MET A 209 17.11 16.27 -24.94
CA MET A 209 17.09 14.95 -25.59
C MET A 209 17.61 14.99 -27.03
N LEU A 210 17.46 16.09 -27.74
CA LEU A 210 17.96 16.24 -29.11
C LEU A 210 19.45 16.60 -29.18
N THR A 211 20.01 17.15 -28.09
CA THR A 211 21.39 17.66 -28.04
C THR A 211 22.36 16.80 -27.28
N GLU A 212 21.95 16.21 -26.16
CA GLU A 212 22.83 15.45 -25.24
C GLU A 212 22.85 13.95 -25.50
N ASN A 213 21.74 13.39 -26.00
CA ASN A 213 21.76 11.98 -26.38
C ASN A 213 22.33 11.83 -27.78
N ASP A 214 23.31 10.96 -27.90
CA ASP A 214 23.71 10.43 -29.20
C ASP A 214 22.43 10.08 -29.99
N THR A 215 22.13 10.89 -31.00
CA THR A 215 20.88 10.80 -31.80
C THR A 215 20.68 9.44 -32.44
N THR A 216 21.69 8.55 -32.33
CA THR A 216 21.62 7.15 -32.76
C THR A 216 20.76 6.27 -31.86
N ASN A 217 20.48 6.68 -30.61
CA ASN A 217 19.70 5.92 -29.63
C ASN A 217 18.21 6.30 -29.55
N LEU A 218 17.75 7.27 -30.36
CA LEU A 218 16.33 7.64 -30.41
C LEU A 218 15.50 6.54 -31.08
N THR A 219 14.66 5.85 -30.33
CA THR A 219 13.73 4.85 -30.88
C THR A 219 12.59 5.52 -31.66
N PRO A 220 11.88 4.80 -32.59
CA PRO A 220 10.71 5.35 -33.26
C PRO A 220 9.64 5.89 -32.32
N ASP A 221 9.42 5.25 -31.17
CA ASP A 221 8.45 5.67 -30.17
C ASP A 221 8.87 7.01 -29.53
N ILE A 222 10.14 7.14 -29.11
CA ILE A 222 10.69 8.39 -28.56
C ILE A 222 10.61 9.53 -29.57
N LEU A 223 10.96 9.29 -30.83
CA LEU A 223 10.86 10.31 -31.88
C LEU A 223 9.42 10.77 -32.11
N CYS A 224 8.45 9.87 -32.04
CA CYS A 224 7.03 10.22 -32.14
C CYS A 224 6.52 11.01 -30.94
N ASP A 225 6.98 10.68 -29.72
CA ASP A 225 6.64 11.46 -28.52
C ASP A 225 7.20 12.88 -28.60
N LEU A 226 8.45 13.02 -29.00
CA LEU A 226 9.08 14.34 -29.24
C LEU A 226 8.39 15.10 -30.38
N LEU A 227 8.08 14.41 -31.49
CA LEU A 227 7.33 14.97 -32.61
C LEU A 227 5.98 15.54 -32.16
N TYR A 228 5.24 14.77 -31.39
CA TYR A 228 3.96 15.21 -30.83
C TYR A 228 4.14 16.44 -29.93
N TYR A 229 5.12 16.40 -29.01
CA TYR A 229 5.41 17.50 -28.10
C TYR A 229 5.77 18.79 -28.85
N PHE A 230 6.75 18.75 -29.77
CA PHE A 230 7.15 19.91 -30.55
C PHE A 230 6.05 20.42 -31.47
N SER A 231 5.17 19.53 -31.97
CA SER A 231 3.97 19.92 -32.71
C SER A 231 2.90 20.55 -31.83
N LEU A 232 2.86 20.23 -30.54
CA LEU A 232 1.94 20.85 -29.59
C LEU A 232 2.40 22.24 -29.16
N THR A 233 3.70 22.46 -29.11
CA THR A 233 4.33 23.74 -28.70
C THR A 233 4.70 24.64 -29.90
N ASP A 234 4.24 24.32 -31.10
CA ASP A 234 4.49 25.03 -32.35
C ASP A 234 5.99 25.18 -32.72
N ASP A 235 6.86 24.33 -32.13
CA ASP A 235 8.29 24.26 -32.47
C ASP A 235 8.52 23.48 -33.76
N THR A 236 8.20 24.13 -34.90
CA THR A 236 8.24 23.50 -36.24
C THR A 236 9.62 23.00 -36.60
N ALA A 237 10.70 23.60 -36.14
CA ALA A 237 12.07 23.21 -36.47
C ALA A 237 12.41 21.85 -35.83
N ASN A 238 12.18 21.68 -34.53
CA ASN A 238 12.43 20.44 -33.82
C ASN A 238 11.41 19.36 -34.23
N ALA A 239 10.16 19.71 -34.48
CA ALA A 239 9.16 18.77 -35.02
C ALA A 239 9.60 18.20 -36.37
N ARG A 240 10.08 19.05 -37.30
CA ARG A 240 10.59 18.62 -38.61
C ARG A 240 11.81 17.71 -38.46
N PHE A 241 12.73 18.04 -37.56
CA PHE A 241 13.87 17.19 -37.25
C PHE A 241 13.45 15.78 -36.82
N CYS A 242 12.54 15.68 -35.84
CA CYS A 242 12.03 14.40 -35.34
C CYS A 242 11.32 13.59 -36.46
N TYR A 243 10.49 14.26 -37.28
CA TYR A 243 9.81 13.62 -38.42
C TYR A 243 10.78 13.06 -39.44
N THR A 244 11.78 13.84 -39.85
CA THR A 244 12.78 13.38 -40.83
C THR A 244 13.53 12.16 -40.31
N ARG A 245 13.98 12.20 -39.05
CA ARG A 245 14.66 11.06 -38.43
C ARG A 245 13.77 9.84 -38.32
N PHE A 246 12.49 10.02 -37.97
CA PHE A 246 11.53 8.92 -37.92
C PHE A 246 11.30 8.25 -39.27
N VAL A 247 11.21 9.03 -40.34
CA VAL A 247 11.00 8.52 -41.71
C VAL A 247 12.23 7.79 -42.24
N ASP A 248 13.43 8.29 -41.91
CA ASP A 248 14.72 7.72 -42.32
C ASP A 248 15.08 6.42 -41.58
N MET A 249 14.34 6.08 -40.54
CA MET A 249 14.59 4.83 -39.80
C MET A 249 14.20 3.59 -40.61
N PRO A 250 14.95 2.48 -40.45
CA PRO A 250 14.58 1.22 -41.10
C PRO A 250 13.19 0.76 -40.63
N LYS A 251 12.26 0.61 -41.56
CA LYS A 251 10.88 0.16 -41.31
C LYS A 251 10.88 -1.34 -40.98
N ARG A 252 11.16 -1.68 -39.71
CA ARG A 252 11.14 -3.07 -39.23
C ARG A 252 9.73 -3.54 -38.83
N HIS A 253 8.83 -2.61 -38.49
CA HIS A 253 7.48 -2.87 -38.05
C HIS A 253 6.50 -1.86 -38.65
N PRO A 254 5.20 -2.19 -38.77
CA PRO A 254 4.19 -1.22 -39.15
C PRO A 254 4.11 -0.07 -38.13
N ILE A 255 3.70 1.10 -38.62
CA ILE A 255 3.49 2.28 -37.76
C ILE A 255 2.36 1.96 -36.77
N LYS A 256 2.60 2.17 -35.50
CA LYS A 256 1.62 1.92 -34.43
C LYS A 256 0.54 3.02 -34.40
N ALA A 257 -0.65 2.70 -33.90
CA ALA A 257 -1.76 3.64 -33.77
C ALA A 257 -1.37 4.94 -33.02
N GLN A 258 -0.63 4.83 -31.92
CA GLN A 258 -0.16 6.01 -31.17
C GLN A 258 0.81 6.88 -31.98
N GLN A 259 1.66 6.27 -32.81
CA GLN A 259 2.57 7.00 -33.70
C GLN A 259 1.79 7.77 -34.77
N HIS A 260 0.67 7.21 -35.25
CA HIS A 260 -0.25 7.92 -36.14
C HIS A 260 -0.86 9.17 -35.51
N ILE A 261 -1.16 9.16 -34.19
CA ILE A 261 -1.61 10.37 -33.48
C ILE A 261 -0.54 11.48 -33.57
N SER A 262 0.71 11.13 -33.33
CA SER A 262 1.84 12.08 -33.39
C SER A 262 2.05 12.65 -34.79
N LEU A 263 2.00 11.78 -35.81
CA LEU A 263 2.09 12.19 -37.23
C LEU A 263 0.93 13.10 -37.62
N GLY A 264 -0.30 12.76 -37.25
CA GLY A 264 -1.47 13.58 -37.50
C GLY A 264 -1.34 14.99 -36.91
N LYS A 265 -0.83 15.12 -35.66
CA LYS A 265 -0.58 16.42 -35.04
C LYS A 265 0.50 17.22 -35.75
N TYR A 266 1.55 16.55 -36.24
CA TYR A 266 2.61 17.18 -37.04
C TYR A 266 2.10 17.71 -38.37
N PHE A 267 1.32 16.93 -39.11
CA PHE A 267 0.73 17.39 -40.38
C PHE A 267 -0.25 18.55 -40.18
N LEU A 268 -0.97 18.55 -39.07
CA LEU A 268 -1.82 19.68 -38.68
C LEU A 268 -0.99 20.96 -38.43
N LEU A 269 0.16 20.86 -37.73
CA LEU A 269 1.09 21.97 -37.53
C LEU A 269 1.56 22.57 -38.88
N LEU A 270 1.71 21.72 -39.89
CA LEU A 270 2.09 22.15 -41.26
C LEU A 270 0.93 22.67 -42.10
N GLY A 271 -0.30 22.68 -41.58
CA GLY A 271 -1.50 23.04 -42.35
C GLY A 271 -1.96 22.02 -43.36
N LEU A 272 -1.43 20.78 -43.31
CA LEU A 272 -1.78 19.68 -44.23
C LEU A 272 -2.95 18.86 -43.64
N THR A 273 -4.15 19.42 -43.73
CA THR A 273 -5.37 18.90 -43.07
C THR A 273 -5.73 17.48 -43.56
N ASP A 274 -5.64 17.19 -44.87
CA ASP A 274 -5.96 15.87 -45.41
C ASP A 274 -5.02 14.78 -44.89
N SER A 275 -3.72 15.08 -44.83
CA SER A 275 -2.72 14.15 -44.29
C SER A 275 -2.92 13.95 -42.79
N SER A 276 -3.28 15.01 -42.04
CA SER A 276 -3.61 14.95 -40.65
C SER A 276 -4.82 14.04 -40.40
N ALA A 277 -5.91 14.25 -41.15
CA ALA A 277 -7.12 13.42 -41.11
C ALA A 277 -6.83 11.95 -41.38
N GLN A 278 -6.06 11.64 -42.44
CA GLN A 278 -5.67 10.28 -42.78
C GLN A 278 -4.95 9.57 -41.65
N HIS A 279 -3.99 10.24 -41.02
CA HIS A 279 -3.26 9.66 -39.92
C HIS A 279 -4.14 9.45 -38.65
N TYR A 280 -5.03 10.38 -38.34
CA TYR A 280 -5.98 10.18 -37.22
C TYR A 280 -6.99 9.06 -37.52
N GLN A 281 -7.40 8.87 -38.79
CA GLN A 281 -8.26 7.74 -39.19
C GLN A 281 -7.53 6.40 -39.01
N LEU A 282 -6.26 6.30 -39.44
CA LEU A 282 -5.44 5.11 -39.20
C LEU A 282 -5.27 4.80 -37.70
N ALA A 283 -5.10 5.83 -36.88
CA ALA A 283 -5.07 5.67 -35.42
C ALA A 283 -6.41 5.15 -34.87
N LEU A 284 -7.54 5.64 -35.41
CA LEU A 284 -8.88 5.19 -35.03
C LEU A 284 -9.12 3.73 -35.41
N GLU A 285 -8.63 3.28 -36.58
CA GLU A 285 -8.81 1.90 -37.05
C GLU A 285 -7.99 0.90 -36.24
N GLN A 286 -6.73 1.23 -35.95
CA GLN A 286 -5.73 0.30 -35.37
C GLN A 286 -5.62 0.38 -33.84
N GLY A 287 -6.10 1.45 -33.24
CA GLY A 287 -5.88 1.76 -31.82
C GLY A 287 -6.74 0.94 -30.86
N ASP A 288 -6.31 0.90 -29.61
CA ASP A 288 -7.15 0.51 -28.47
C ASP A 288 -8.19 1.59 -28.15
N SER A 289 -9.02 1.36 -27.15
CA SER A 289 -10.11 2.29 -26.78
C SER A 289 -9.61 3.70 -26.42
N ILE A 290 -8.42 3.83 -25.81
CA ILE A 290 -7.84 5.14 -25.44
C ILE A 290 -7.35 5.87 -26.68
N CYS A 291 -6.62 5.18 -27.55
CA CYS A 291 -6.15 5.73 -28.80
C CYS A 291 -7.31 6.13 -29.72
N LYS A 292 -8.35 5.30 -29.82
CA LYS A 292 -9.59 5.61 -30.56
C LYS A 292 -10.30 6.84 -30.03
N TYR A 293 -10.39 6.98 -28.70
CA TYR A 293 -10.96 8.16 -28.06
C TYR A 293 -10.19 9.43 -28.45
N ASP A 294 -8.84 9.40 -28.38
CA ASP A 294 -8.01 10.55 -28.74
C ASP A 294 -8.09 10.87 -30.23
N ALA A 295 -8.09 9.85 -31.08
CA ALA A 295 -8.23 10.00 -32.54
C ALA A 295 -9.58 10.63 -32.92
N CYS A 296 -10.70 10.15 -32.37
CA CYS A 296 -12.02 10.72 -32.61
C CYS A 296 -12.09 12.18 -32.19
N ARG A 297 -11.54 12.52 -31.01
CA ARG A 297 -11.51 13.89 -30.52
C ARG A 297 -10.73 14.81 -31.45
N LYS A 298 -9.59 14.35 -31.97
CA LYS A 298 -8.77 15.12 -32.90
C LYS A 298 -9.42 15.28 -34.27
N LEU A 299 -10.08 14.25 -34.78
CA LEU A 299 -10.86 14.33 -36.03
C LEU A 299 -12.06 15.27 -35.87
N PHE A 300 -12.76 15.23 -34.76
CA PHE A 300 -13.85 16.17 -34.46
C PHE A 300 -13.38 17.61 -34.57
N HIS A 301 -12.31 17.98 -33.83
CA HIS A 301 -11.79 19.34 -33.87
C HIS A 301 -11.27 19.73 -35.26
N LEU A 302 -10.58 18.82 -35.94
CA LEU A 302 -10.08 19.08 -37.29
C LEU A 302 -11.19 19.45 -38.26
N TYR A 303 -12.27 18.66 -38.31
CA TYR A 303 -13.40 18.90 -39.20
C TYR A 303 -14.28 20.08 -38.76
N GLU A 304 -14.34 20.34 -37.45
CA GLU A 304 -14.99 21.55 -36.89
C GLU A 304 -14.26 22.82 -37.38
N ASP A 305 -12.93 22.83 -37.30
CA ASP A 305 -12.07 23.95 -37.74
C ASP A 305 -12.14 24.15 -39.26
N CYS A 306 -12.30 23.05 -40.04
CA CYS A 306 -12.48 23.10 -41.51
C CYS A 306 -13.92 23.51 -41.91
N GLY A 307 -14.88 23.54 -40.99
CA GLY A 307 -16.27 23.84 -41.25
C GLY A 307 -17.07 22.67 -41.84
N GLU A 308 -16.53 21.46 -41.86
CA GLU A 308 -17.16 20.23 -42.34
C GLU A 308 -18.05 19.60 -41.31
N LYS A 309 -19.26 20.18 -41.12
CA LYS A 309 -20.17 19.88 -40.03
C LYS A 309 -20.65 18.43 -40.00
N GLU A 310 -20.86 17.78 -41.09
CA GLU A 310 -21.33 16.39 -41.16
C GLU A 310 -20.28 15.42 -40.64
N GLU A 311 -19.02 15.55 -41.07
CA GLU A 311 -17.92 14.74 -40.58
C GLU A 311 -17.61 15.07 -39.09
N ALA A 312 -17.62 16.36 -38.69
CA ALA A 312 -17.46 16.75 -37.31
C ALA A 312 -18.54 16.09 -36.41
N TYR A 313 -19.82 16.10 -36.81
CA TYR A 313 -20.90 15.47 -36.05
C TYR A 313 -20.72 13.95 -35.93
N LYS A 314 -20.29 13.27 -37.01
CA LYS A 314 -19.99 11.84 -37.01
C LYS A 314 -18.92 11.49 -35.95
N TYR A 315 -17.80 12.22 -35.94
CA TYR A 315 -16.73 11.96 -34.98
C TYR A 315 -17.06 12.40 -33.56
N ALA A 316 -17.87 13.47 -33.38
CA ALA A 316 -18.41 13.83 -32.07
C ALA A 316 -19.28 12.72 -31.46
N SER A 317 -20.14 12.11 -32.29
CA SER A 317 -21.02 10.99 -31.90
C SER A 317 -20.23 9.75 -31.47
N GLU A 318 -19.19 9.37 -32.26
CA GLU A 318 -18.32 8.24 -31.93
C GLU A 318 -17.43 8.53 -30.71
N PHE A 319 -16.92 9.76 -30.57
CA PHE A 319 -16.20 10.23 -29.39
C PHE A 319 -17.05 10.09 -28.13
N LEU A 320 -18.32 10.53 -28.14
CA LEU A 320 -19.23 10.40 -27.00
C LEU A 320 -19.49 8.93 -26.65
N ARG A 321 -19.67 8.07 -27.67
CA ARG A 321 -19.88 6.64 -27.49
C ARG A 321 -18.68 5.99 -26.80
N ILE A 322 -17.46 6.25 -27.28
CA ILE A 322 -16.23 5.71 -26.70
C ILE A 322 -15.98 6.29 -25.31
N SER A 323 -16.22 7.59 -25.13
CA SER A 323 -16.09 8.28 -23.84
C SER A 323 -16.97 7.64 -22.77
N THR A 324 -18.23 7.33 -23.11
CA THR A 324 -19.15 6.65 -22.19
C THR A 324 -18.63 5.27 -21.78
N CYS A 325 -18.10 4.49 -22.73
CA CYS A 325 -17.53 3.18 -22.43
C CYS A 325 -16.27 3.28 -21.55
N LEU A 326 -15.40 4.26 -21.82
CA LEU A 326 -14.19 4.50 -21.03
C LEU A 326 -14.52 5.00 -19.62
N ASP A 327 -15.50 5.90 -19.48
CA ASP A 327 -15.96 6.42 -18.19
C ASP A 327 -16.51 5.30 -17.29
N LEU A 328 -17.30 4.38 -17.87
CA LEU A 328 -17.74 3.17 -17.17
C LEU A 328 -16.57 2.30 -16.70
N GLY A 329 -15.58 2.09 -17.56
CA GLY A 329 -14.38 1.35 -17.22
C GLY A 329 -13.56 2.03 -16.12
N MET A 330 -13.36 3.35 -16.22
CA MET A 330 -12.66 4.13 -15.19
C MET A 330 -13.41 4.14 -13.85
N ARG A 331 -14.73 4.23 -13.86
CA ARG A 331 -15.55 4.14 -12.63
C ARG A 331 -15.43 2.78 -11.96
N GLN A 332 -15.39 1.69 -12.73
CA GLN A 332 -15.16 0.35 -12.18
C GLN A 332 -13.76 0.23 -11.57
N GLU A 333 -12.73 0.76 -12.24
CA GLU A 333 -11.37 0.79 -11.72
C GLU A 333 -11.24 1.68 -10.46
N GLN A 334 -11.89 2.84 -10.45
CA GLN A 334 -11.98 3.70 -9.27
C GLN A 334 -12.68 3.01 -8.10
N ALA A 335 -13.79 2.32 -8.34
CA ALA A 335 -14.49 1.56 -7.31
C ALA A 335 -13.61 0.43 -6.75
N ALA A 336 -12.87 -0.29 -7.61
CA ALA A 336 -11.90 -1.30 -7.18
C ALA A 336 -10.75 -0.68 -6.38
N THR A 337 -10.24 0.47 -6.81
CA THR A 337 -9.19 1.22 -6.11
C THR A 337 -9.65 1.67 -4.72
N ILE A 338 -10.87 2.21 -4.60
CA ILE A 338 -11.46 2.62 -3.32
C ILE A 338 -11.63 1.41 -2.39
N ASN A 339 -12.12 0.28 -2.92
CA ASN A 339 -12.26 -0.94 -2.13
C ASN A 339 -10.88 -1.46 -1.65
N ASN A 340 -9.88 -1.46 -2.52
CA ASN A 340 -8.51 -1.85 -2.16
C ASN A 340 -7.89 -0.91 -1.13
N GLN A 341 -8.13 0.41 -1.24
CA GLN A 341 -7.74 1.39 -0.24
C GLN A 341 -8.39 1.10 1.11
N TYR A 342 -9.68 0.83 1.13
CA TYR A 342 -10.41 0.49 2.36
C TYR A 342 -9.85 -0.78 3.02
N GLN A 343 -9.63 -1.84 2.23
CA GLN A 343 -9.04 -3.08 2.74
C GLN A 343 -7.60 -2.86 3.24
N TYR A 344 -6.80 -2.08 2.53
CA TYR A 344 -5.46 -1.72 2.95
C TYR A 344 -5.44 -1.03 4.32
N TYR A 345 -6.27 0.01 4.51
CA TYR A 345 -6.33 0.72 5.79
C TYR A 345 -6.84 -0.17 6.92
N LYS A 346 -7.80 -1.03 6.65
CA LYS A 346 -8.30 -2.01 7.62
C LYS A 346 -7.21 -3.00 8.04
N ASP A 347 -6.51 -3.60 7.07
CA ASP A 347 -5.43 -4.56 7.34
C ASP A 347 -4.26 -3.87 8.07
N LYS A 348 -3.96 -2.61 7.71
CA LYS A 348 -2.93 -1.81 8.37
C LYS A 348 -3.27 -1.52 9.82
N GLN A 349 -4.51 -1.16 10.11
CA GLN A 349 -5.00 -0.95 11.47
C GLN A 349 -4.91 -2.22 12.31
N GLU A 350 -5.26 -3.38 11.73
CA GLU A 350 -5.14 -4.66 12.41
C GLU A 350 -3.66 -5.02 12.67
N GLU A 351 -2.77 -4.80 11.70
CA GLU A 351 -1.33 -5.00 11.85
C GLU A 351 -0.73 -4.12 12.95
N ASP A 352 -1.10 -2.84 12.99
CA ASP A 352 -0.61 -1.89 13.99
C ASP A 352 -1.12 -2.23 15.40
N SER A 353 -2.38 -2.71 15.53
CA SER A 353 -2.91 -3.19 16.80
C SER A 353 -2.16 -4.42 17.32
N ILE A 354 -1.86 -5.39 16.44
CA ILE A 354 -1.09 -6.58 16.79
C ILE A 354 0.35 -6.22 17.20
N LYS A 355 0.96 -5.23 16.53
CA LYS A 355 2.30 -4.74 16.91
C LYS A 355 2.29 -4.10 18.30
N ALA A 356 1.30 -3.25 18.57
CA ALA A 356 1.14 -2.62 19.88
C ALA A 356 0.93 -3.65 21.00
N GLU A 357 0.11 -4.68 20.77
CA GLU A 357 -0.08 -5.78 21.72
C GLU A 357 1.21 -6.55 21.99
N LYS A 358 2.03 -6.81 20.95
CA LYS A 358 3.34 -7.48 21.13
C LYS A 358 4.32 -6.64 21.93
N GLU A 359 4.40 -5.35 21.65
CA GLU A 359 5.28 -4.42 22.38
C GLU A 359 4.89 -4.35 23.87
N ILE A 360 3.59 -4.29 24.15
CA ILE A 360 3.07 -4.34 25.51
C ILE A 360 3.42 -5.67 26.19
N MET A 361 3.28 -6.80 25.51
CA MET A 361 3.61 -8.12 26.03
C MET A 361 5.12 -8.26 26.31
N GLU A 362 5.98 -7.76 25.45
CA GLU A 362 7.43 -7.71 25.68
C GLU A 362 7.77 -6.86 26.91
N LEU A 363 7.12 -5.71 27.07
CA LEU A 363 7.31 -4.86 28.26
C LEU A 363 6.91 -5.58 29.55
N TYR A 364 5.78 -6.30 29.57
CA TYR A 364 5.37 -7.12 30.70
C TYR A 364 6.38 -8.22 31.01
N LEU A 365 6.95 -8.86 30.00
CA LEU A 365 7.97 -9.90 30.17
C LEU A 365 9.25 -9.32 30.82
N TRP A 366 9.70 -8.16 30.38
CA TRP A 366 10.84 -7.46 30.98
C TRP A 366 10.58 -7.03 32.42
N MET A 367 9.37 -6.52 32.71
CA MET A 367 8.98 -6.14 34.07
C MET A 367 8.94 -7.34 35.00
N THR A 368 8.37 -8.47 34.59
CA THR A 368 8.35 -9.70 35.41
C THR A 368 9.74 -10.23 35.67
N LEU A 369 10.65 -10.18 34.66
CA LEU A 369 12.05 -10.54 34.81
C LEU A 369 12.75 -9.64 35.86
N LEU A 370 12.53 -8.34 35.82
CA LEU A 370 13.09 -7.38 36.76
C LEU A 370 12.62 -7.64 38.18
N ILE A 371 11.31 -7.88 38.37
CA ILE A 371 10.72 -8.21 39.65
C ILE A 371 11.32 -9.50 40.22
N THR A 372 11.47 -10.55 39.42
CA THR A 372 12.06 -11.81 39.86
C THR A 372 13.54 -11.63 40.28
N LEU A 373 14.33 -10.86 39.52
CA LEU A 373 15.72 -10.55 39.87
C LEU A 373 15.83 -9.76 41.16
N THR A 374 14.94 -8.78 41.40
CA THR A 374 14.92 -8.00 42.65
C THR A 374 14.54 -8.86 43.85
N LEU A 375 13.55 -9.76 43.70
CA LEU A 375 13.17 -10.73 44.74
C LEU A 375 14.34 -11.67 45.10
N ILE A 376 15.04 -12.20 44.10
CA ILE A 376 16.23 -13.03 44.32
C ILE A 376 17.32 -12.25 45.07
N SER A 377 17.57 -11.00 44.68
CA SER A 377 18.53 -10.11 45.36
C SER A 377 18.15 -9.89 46.84
N VAL A 378 16.88 -9.63 47.11
CA VAL A 378 16.39 -9.46 48.49
C VAL A 378 16.56 -10.76 49.30
N ILE A 379 16.21 -11.92 48.73
CA ILE A 379 16.40 -13.21 49.38
C ILE A 379 17.90 -13.46 49.71
N CYS A 380 18.78 -13.18 48.76
CA CYS A 380 20.22 -13.31 48.93
C CYS A 380 20.75 -12.38 50.04
N THR A 381 20.29 -11.13 50.09
CA THR A 381 20.70 -10.16 51.14
C THR A 381 20.18 -10.57 52.51
N VAL A 382 18.95 -11.04 52.62
CA VAL A 382 18.38 -11.57 53.88
C VAL A 382 19.15 -12.82 54.33
N TYR A 383 19.48 -13.73 53.41
CA TYR A 383 20.25 -14.93 53.73
C TYR A 383 21.68 -14.59 54.21
N THR A 384 22.39 -13.68 53.55
CA THR A 384 23.72 -13.26 53.94
C THR A 384 23.70 -12.53 55.26
N PHE A 385 22.71 -11.69 55.51
CA PHE A 385 22.50 -10.99 56.77
C PHE A 385 22.25 -11.97 57.94
N ARG A 386 21.37 -12.96 57.76
CA ARG A 386 21.12 -14.02 58.77
C ARG A 386 22.35 -14.86 59.03
N LYS A 387 23.13 -15.18 58.00
CA LYS A 387 24.40 -15.91 58.12
C LYS A 387 25.44 -15.10 58.96
N TYR A 388 25.54 -13.79 58.66
CA TYR A 388 26.42 -12.89 59.39
C TYR A 388 26.00 -12.73 60.88
N GLN A 389 24.73 -12.55 61.16
CA GLN A 389 24.16 -12.52 62.53
C GLN A 389 24.49 -13.81 63.32
N ARG A 390 24.33 -14.97 62.69
CA ARG A 390 24.61 -16.26 63.31
C ARG A 390 26.11 -16.42 63.60
N GLN A 391 26.97 -16.00 62.71
CA GLN A 391 28.43 -16.03 62.91
C GLN A 391 28.87 -15.09 64.06
N ARG A 392 28.26 -13.90 64.13
CA ARG A 392 28.52 -12.94 65.20
C ARG A 392 28.12 -13.48 66.57
N LEU A 393 26.94 -14.11 66.65
CA LEU A 393 26.41 -14.73 67.86
C LEU A 393 27.29 -15.90 68.29
N LEU A 394 27.77 -16.74 67.41
CA LEU A 394 28.70 -17.83 67.66
C LEU A 394 30.07 -17.29 68.14
N HIS A 395 30.54 -16.17 67.60
CA HIS A 395 31.79 -15.53 68.05
C HIS A 395 31.62 -14.91 69.43
N GLU A 396 30.50 -14.25 69.75
CA GLU A 396 30.18 -13.75 71.10
C GLU A 396 30.09 -14.88 72.09
N ILE A 397 29.49 -16.03 71.75
CA ILE A 397 29.43 -17.21 72.64
C ILE A 397 30.81 -17.82 72.85
N SER A 398 31.66 -17.90 71.82
CA SER A 398 33.03 -18.43 71.96
C SER A 398 33.91 -17.54 72.82
N MET A 399 33.76 -16.21 72.72
CA MET A 399 34.51 -15.25 73.55
C MET A 399 34.05 -15.28 75.03
N THR A 400 32.80 -15.59 75.30
CA THR A 400 32.30 -15.77 76.67
C THR A 400 32.71 -17.11 77.25
N LEU A 401 32.89 -18.17 76.42
CA LEU A 401 33.35 -19.47 76.89
C LEU A 401 34.88 -19.51 77.16
N ASP A 402 35.68 -18.78 76.31
CA ASP A 402 37.14 -18.68 76.48
C ASP A 402 37.57 -17.74 77.66
N GLY A 403 36.64 -16.93 78.18
CA GLY A 403 36.91 -16.02 79.34
C GLY A 403 36.68 -16.64 80.69
N ASP A 404 36.20 -17.88 80.77
CA ASP A 404 35.70 -18.46 82.07
C ASP A 404 36.58 -19.62 82.56
N THR A 405 37.91 -19.37 82.56
CA THR A 405 38.81 -20.24 83.40
C THR A 405 39.49 -19.45 84.44
N GLY A 406 38.72 -19.18 85.51
CA GLY A 406 39.31 -18.69 86.79
C GLY A 406 38.48 -17.64 87.54
N SER A 407 37.55 -18.07 88.31
CA SER A 407 37.29 -17.57 89.66
C SER A 407 35.86 -17.93 90.18
N ASP A 408 35.87 -18.55 91.30
CA ASP A 408 34.79 -18.98 92.19
C ASP A 408 33.99 -17.78 92.72
N ASN A 409 32.72 -17.60 92.21
CA ASN A 409 31.64 -16.92 92.91
C ASN A 409 30.29 -17.05 92.12
N GLY A 410 29.57 -18.10 92.45
CA GLY A 410 28.44 -18.59 91.62
C GLY A 410 27.11 -17.83 91.71
N ASN A 411 26.95 -16.73 92.47
CA ASN A 411 25.64 -16.05 92.64
C ASN A 411 25.53 -14.63 92.02
N GLU A 412 26.63 -13.95 91.72
CA GLU A 412 26.60 -12.65 91.06
C GLU A 412 26.67 -12.77 89.50
N GLN A 413 27.25 -13.85 89.05
CA GLN A 413 27.37 -14.10 87.58
C GLN A 413 26.04 -14.45 86.95
N GLU A 414 25.18 -15.26 87.60
CA GLU A 414 23.83 -15.59 87.03
C GLU A 414 22.96 -14.35 86.85
N THR A 415 22.99 -13.41 87.85
CA THR A 415 22.26 -12.14 87.75
C THR A 415 22.79 -11.22 86.64
N HIS A 416 24.11 -11.23 86.43
CA HIS A 416 24.73 -10.42 85.36
C HIS A 416 24.46 -10.99 83.95
N VAL A 417 24.46 -12.31 83.78
CA VAL A 417 24.09 -12.98 82.56
C VAL A 417 22.60 -12.79 82.22
N LEU A 418 21.72 -12.94 83.21
CA LEU A 418 20.28 -12.66 83.04
C LEU A 418 19.97 -11.21 82.70
N MET A 419 20.72 -10.25 83.28
CA MET A 419 20.61 -8.83 82.91
C MET A 419 21.10 -8.54 81.52
N ARG A 420 22.20 -9.19 81.01
CA ARG A 420 22.69 -9.07 79.65
C ARG A 420 21.72 -9.68 78.60
N ILE A 421 21.14 -10.84 78.91
CA ILE A 421 20.13 -11.49 78.11
C ILE A 421 18.89 -10.61 78.00
N LYS A 422 18.42 -10.06 79.13
CA LYS A 422 17.26 -9.14 79.15
C LYS A 422 17.54 -7.87 78.34
N LYS A 423 18.72 -7.26 78.46
CA LYS A 423 19.15 -6.09 77.69
C LYS A 423 19.26 -6.40 76.16
N GLY A 424 19.72 -7.61 75.85
CA GLY A 424 19.74 -8.12 74.46
C GLY A 424 18.36 -8.31 73.86
N MET A 425 17.41 -8.88 74.66
CA MET A 425 16.02 -9.05 74.25
C MET A 425 15.28 -7.72 74.08
N ASP A 426 15.50 -6.74 75.03
CA ASP A 426 14.92 -5.41 74.87
C ASP A 426 15.45 -4.65 73.67
N SER A 427 16.76 -4.77 73.34
CA SER A 427 17.36 -4.20 72.12
C SER A 427 16.81 -4.86 70.87
N ALA A 428 16.60 -6.17 70.93
CA ALA A 428 16.01 -6.91 69.76
C ALA A 428 14.54 -6.50 69.57
N ARG A 429 13.78 -6.27 70.65
CA ARG A 429 12.39 -5.81 70.59
C ARG A 429 12.29 -4.42 69.96
N ILE A 430 13.13 -3.48 70.37
CA ILE A 430 13.18 -2.11 69.84
C ILE A 430 13.51 -2.14 68.36
N LYS A 431 14.47 -2.97 67.91
CA LYS A 431 14.80 -3.13 66.51
C LYS A 431 13.66 -3.76 65.70
N GLN A 432 12.89 -4.66 66.32
CA GLN A 432 11.73 -5.28 65.69
C GLN A 432 10.59 -4.27 65.51
N GLU A 433 10.36 -3.39 66.49
CA GLU A 433 9.39 -2.31 66.38
C GLU A 433 9.80 -1.23 65.37
N GLU A 434 11.10 -0.89 65.26
CA GLU A 434 11.60 0.00 64.19
C GLU A 434 11.45 -0.60 62.80
N MET A 435 11.70 -1.92 62.67
CA MET A 435 11.53 -2.61 61.41
C MET A 435 10.07 -2.72 60.98
N ALA A 436 9.16 -2.94 61.95
CA ALA A 436 7.71 -2.94 61.70
C ALA A 436 7.22 -1.56 61.19
N LYS A 437 7.68 -0.46 61.81
CA LYS A 437 7.37 0.90 61.33
C LYS A 437 7.93 1.21 59.95
N LYS A 438 9.12 0.68 59.61
CA LYS A 438 9.70 0.83 58.26
C LYS A 438 8.92 0.02 57.24
N LEU A 439 8.41 -1.17 57.62
CA LEU A 439 7.59 -2.01 56.75
C LEU A 439 6.24 -1.34 56.47
N GLU A 440 5.57 -0.81 57.48
CA GLU A 440 4.30 -0.09 57.36
C GLU A 440 4.42 1.15 56.44
N LYS A 441 5.56 1.89 56.57
CA LYS A 441 5.84 3.02 55.65
C LYS A 441 6.12 2.58 54.23
N ALA A 442 6.77 1.43 54.02
CA ALA A 442 7.03 0.86 52.71
C ALA A 442 5.72 0.36 52.04
N GLU A 443 4.83 -0.28 52.84
CA GLU A 443 3.50 -0.70 52.35
C GLU A 443 2.63 0.50 51.95
N GLY A 444 2.70 1.61 52.70
CA GLY A 444 2.04 2.87 52.35
C GLY A 444 2.53 3.44 51.01
N ASN A 445 3.85 3.45 50.79
CA ASN A 445 4.44 3.93 49.56
C ASN A 445 4.08 3.03 48.34
N ILE A 446 4.03 1.70 48.52
CA ILE A 446 3.61 0.76 47.50
C ILE A 446 2.16 1.02 47.11
N LYS A 447 1.28 1.21 48.09
CA LYS A 447 -0.14 1.48 47.86
C LYS A 447 -0.38 2.80 47.11
N GLU A 448 0.46 3.81 47.37
CA GLU A 448 0.43 5.10 46.68
C GLU A 448 0.93 4.98 45.23
N GLN A 449 1.98 4.17 44.99
CA GLN A 449 2.45 3.84 43.66
C GLN A 449 1.43 3.02 42.83
N GLU A 450 0.77 2.04 43.45
CA GLU A 450 -0.30 1.28 42.80
C GLU A 450 -1.45 2.18 42.37
N GLN A 451 -1.86 3.13 43.22
CA GLN A 451 -2.89 4.10 42.87
C GLN A 451 -2.46 5.05 41.75
N SER A 452 -1.18 5.42 41.69
CA SER A 452 -0.62 6.26 40.65
C SER A 452 -0.60 5.52 39.30
N ILE A 453 -0.20 4.25 39.30
CA ILE A 453 -0.20 3.37 38.10
C ILE A 453 -1.64 3.18 37.59
N GLU A 454 -2.60 2.95 38.50
CA GLU A 454 -4.00 2.76 38.12
C GLU A 454 -4.62 4.04 37.52
N ARG A 455 -4.21 5.24 38.02
CA ARG A 455 -4.60 6.53 37.38
C ARG A 455 -3.98 6.68 35.99
N ALA A 456 -2.68 6.42 35.85
CA ALA A 456 -2.00 6.49 34.56
C ALA A 456 -2.59 5.52 33.52
N LYS A 457 -3.02 4.33 33.97
CA LYS A 457 -3.69 3.35 33.12
C LYS A 457 -5.05 3.87 32.64
N ARG A 458 -5.86 4.44 33.53
CA ARG A 458 -7.16 5.04 33.14
C ARG A 458 -6.99 6.21 32.18
N ASP A 459 -6.02 7.10 32.45
CA ASP A 459 -5.71 8.22 31.54
C ASP A 459 -5.25 7.75 30.15
N ALA A 460 -4.49 6.65 30.10
CA ALA A 460 -4.07 6.05 28.82
C ALA A 460 -5.25 5.40 28.08
N GLU A 461 -6.13 4.69 28.77
CA GLU A 461 -7.35 4.10 28.22
C GLU A 461 -8.31 5.19 27.70
N GLU A 462 -8.45 6.31 28.43
CA GLU A 462 -9.30 7.43 28.01
C GLU A 462 -8.74 8.13 26.76
N LYS A 463 -7.42 8.34 26.69
CA LYS A 463 -6.75 8.88 25.49
C LYS A 463 -6.89 7.95 24.28
N LEU A 464 -6.79 6.64 24.49
CA LEU A 464 -6.97 5.64 23.45
C LEU A 464 -8.42 5.66 22.92
N GLN A 465 -9.41 5.76 23.81
CA GLN A 465 -10.82 5.86 23.43
C GLN A 465 -11.13 7.18 22.70
N GLU A 466 -10.49 8.29 23.09
CA GLU A 466 -10.67 9.57 22.40
C GLU A 466 -10.01 9.54 21.00
N ALA A 467 -8.83 8.95 20.87
CA ALA A 467 -8.18 8.73 19.57
C ALA A 467 -9.06 7.84 18.66
N HIS A 468 -9.68 6.80 19.23
CA HIS A 468 -10.62 5.94 18.49
C HIS A 468 -11.86 6.72 18.01
N ARG A 469 -12.45 7.56 18.89
CA ARG A 469 -13.58 8.43 18.52
C ARG A 469 -13.23 9.48 17.47
N GLN A 470 -12.02 10.04 17.53
CA GLN A 470 -11.55 11.01 16.52
C GLN A 470 -11.33 10.32 15.16
N MET A 471 -10.80 9.10 15.15
CA MET A 471 -10.62 8.30 13.95
C MET A 471 -11.95 7.87 13.33
N GLU A 472 -12.94 7.43 14.14
CA GLU A 472 -14.31 7.15 13.67
C GLU A 472 -14.99 8.40 13.10
N ARG A 473 -14.80 9.57 13.71
CA ARG A 473 -15.28 10.85 13.18
C ARG A 473 -14.63 11.18 11.83
N GLY A 474 -13.32 10.95 11.69
CA GLY A 474 -12.59 11.14 10.44
C GLY A 474 -13.09 10.22 9.33
N VAL A 475 -13.28 8.93 9.63
CA VAL A 475 -13.84 7.94 8.70
C VAL A 475 -15.29 8.27 8.33
N ASN A 476 -16.09 8.72 9.30
CA ASN A 476 -17.49 9.10 9.06
C ASN A 476 -17.60 10.43 8.28
N LEU A 477 -16.72 11.40 8.52
CA LEU A 477 -16.63 12.63 7.73
C LEU A 477 -16.21 12.33 6.28
N PHE A 478 -15.26 11.42 6.07
CA PHE A 478 -14.85 10.98 4.73
C PHE A 478 -15.99 10.23 4.02
N LYS A 479 -16.69 9.32 4.73
CA LYS A 479 -17.89 8.65 4.22
C LYS A 479 -19.01 9.66 3.92
N MET A 480 -19.24 10.65 4.78
CA MET A 480 -20.25 11.68 4.55
C MET A 480 -19.87 12.62 3.41
N ALA A 481 -18.62 13.02 3.26
CA ALA A 481 -18.18 13.84 2.14
C ALA A 481 -18.36 13.10 0.80
N HIS A 482 -18.00 11.83 0.75
CA HIS A 482 -18.17 10.98 -0.44
C HIS A 482 -19.66 10.66 -0.72
N LEU A 483 -20.46 10.41 0.34
CA LEU A 483 -21.90 10.22 0.22
C LEU A 483 -22.64 11.53 -0.14
N THR A 484 -22.08 12.70 0.21
CA THR A 484 -22.69 14.00 -0.13
C THR A 484 -22.48 14.34 -1.59
N GLU A 485 -21.33 13.97 -2.19
CA GLU A 485 -21.13 14.10 -3.64
C GLU A 485 -21.98 13.12 -4.45
N LEU A 486 -22.05 11.85 -4.02
CA LEU A 486 -22.93 10.84 -4.61
C LEU A 486 -24.43 11.20 -4.40
N SER A 487 -24.80 11.69 -3.22
CA SER A 487 -26.17 12.07 -2.88
C SER A 487 -26.65 13.33 -3.60
N LYS A 488 -25.77 14.21 -4.05
CA LYS A 488 -26.18 15.39 -4.81
C LYS A 488 -26.62 15.02 -6.23
N ASN A 489 -25.87 14.16 -6.91
CA ASN A 489 -26.26 13.58 -8.21
C ASN A 489 -27.48 12.65 -8.09
N ASP A 490 -27.58 11.87 -7.02
CA ASP A 490 -28.68 10.95 -6.74
C ASP A 490 -30.00 11.71 -6.53
N ASN A 491 -29.97 12.80 -5.77
CA ASN A 491 -31.14 13.65 -5.55
C ASN A 491 -31.58 14.36 -6.84
N ASP A 492 -30.66 14.76 -7.70
CA ASP A 492 -30.97 15.45 -8.95
C ASP A 492 -31.71 14.54 -9.94
N ILE A 493 -31.30 13.25 -10.06
CA ILE A 493 -32.01 12.27 -10.93
C ILE A 493 -33.40 11.98 -10.37
N VAL A 494 -33.53 11.67 -9.09
CA VAL A 494 -34.81 11.36 -8.44
C VAL A 494 -35.74 12.57 -8.49
N GLU A 495 -35.22 13.78 -8.24
CA GLU A 495 -36.03 15.01 -8.29
C GLU A 495 -36.45 15.36 -9.73
N SER A 496 -35.59 15.13 -10.72
CA SER A 496 -35.92 15.27 -12.15
C SER A 496 -37.08 14.35 -12.55
N ILE A 497 -37.04 13.10 -12.12
CA ILE A 497 -38.10 12.12 -12.39
C ILE A 497 -39.38 12.46 -11.63
N ARG A 498 -39.31 12.89 -10.37
CA ARG A 498 -40.47 13.37 -9.61
C ARG A 498 -41.09 14.61 -10.23
N LYS A 499 -40.27 15.51 -10.77
CA LYS A 499 -40.75 16.69 -11.51
C LYS A 499 -41.53 16.27 -12.75
N ALA A 500 -41.03 15.31 -13.54
CA ALA A 500 -41.74 14.75 -14.69
C ALA A 500 -43.08 14.11 -14.27
N SER A 501 -43.09 13.35 -13.17
CA SER A 501 -44.30 12.77 -12.61
C SER A 501 -45.35 13.82 -12.19
N ARG A 502 -44.94 14.91 -11.54
CA ARG A 502 -45.84 16.01 -11.16
C ARG A 502 -46.45 16.75 -12.36
N MET A 503 -45.69 16.77 -13.48
CA MET A 503 -46.13 17.36 -14.75
C MET A 503 -46.90 16.39 -15.64
N GLU A 504 -47.11 15.15 -15.18
CA GLU A 504 -47.74 14.06 -15.95
C GLU A 504 -47.08 13.83 -17.32
N GLN A 505 -45.73 13.96 -17.35
CA GLN A 505 -44.93 13.79 -18.54
C GLN A 505 -44.20 12.43 -18.53
N GLU A 506 -44.12 11.81 -19.70
CA GLU A 506 -43.32 10.62 -19.88
C GLU A 506 -41.82 10.99 -19.77
N LEU A 507 -41.01 10.04 -19.23
CA LEU A 507 -39.57 10.24 -19.17
C LEU A 507 -38.95 10.20 -20.57
N THR A 508 -38.04 11.12 -20.82
CA THR A 508 -37.21 11.11 -22.03
C THR A 508 -36.26 9.91 -22.03
N SER A 509 -35.80 9.51 -23.20
CA SER A 509 -34.80 8.43 -23.35
C SER A 509 -33.54 8.69 -22.51
N LYS A 510 -33.15 9.96 -22.35
CA LYS A 510 -32.03 10.37 -21.50
C LYS A 510 -32.31 10.09 -20.03
N GLN A 511 -33.48 10.47 -19.51
CA GLN A 511 -33.87 10.22 -18.12
C GLN A 511 -33.99 8.73 -17.80
N TRP A 512 -34.49 7.92 -18.76
CA TRP A 512 -34.51 6.47 -18.62
C TRP A 512 -33.08 5.89 -18.54
N SER A 513 -32.19 6.33 -19.41
CA SER A 513 -30.78 5.89 -19.42
C SER A 513 -30.08 6.24 -18.11
N GLU A 514 -30.29 7.45 -17.60
CA GLU A 514 -29.74 7.91 -16.31
C GLU A 514 -30.28 7.07 -15.13
N LEU A 515 -31.60 6.79 -15.10
CA LEU A 515 -32.23 5.95 -14.06
C LEU A 515 -31.70 4.51 -14.10
N ILE A 516 -31.58 3.91 -15.30
CA ILE A 516 -31.12 2.54 -15.49
C ILE A 516 -29.64 2.43 -15.05
N SER A 517 -28.81 3.37 -15.46
CA SER A 517 -27.41 3.45 -15.02
C SER A 517 -27.32 3.56 -13.50
N PHE A 518 -28.04 4.48 -12.92
CA PHE A 518 -28.10 4.70 -11.47
C PHE A 518 -28.47 3.43 -10.68
N ILE A 519 -29.49 2.69 -11.16
CA ILE A 519 -29.93 1.46 -10.46
C ILE A 519 -28.92 0.33 -10.65
N ASN A 520 -28.34 0.18 -11.83
CA ASN A 520 -27.34 -0.84 -12.09
C ASN A 520 -26.05 -0.60 -11.28
N ASP A 521 -25.65 0.65 -11.10
CA ASP A 521 -24.49 1.03 -10.28
C ASP A 521 -24.75 0.75 -8.78
N ARG A 522 -25.94 1.08 -8.31
CA ARG A 522 -26.29 0.95 -6.88
C ARG A 522 -26.74 -0.47 -6.49
N TYR A 523 -27.32 -1.20 -7.42
CA TYR A 523 -27.85 -2.55 -7.23
C TYR A 523 -27.42 -3.49 -8.37
N PRO A 524 -26.13 -3.83 -8.52
CA PRO A 524 -25.57 -4.51 -9.71
C PRO A 524 -26.24 -5.85 -10.07
N THR A 525 -26.86 -6.51 -9.10
CA THR A 525 -27.54 -7.80 -9.30
C THR A 525 -29.05 -7.71 -9.36
N PHE A 526 -29.63 -6.50 -9.29
CA PHE A 526 -31.08 -6.33 -9.16
C PHE A 526 -31.83 -6.84 -10.38
N SER A 527 -31.43 -6.42 -11.58
CA SER A 527 -32.05 -6.87 -12.83
C SER A 527 -31.91 -8.39 -13.03
N GLN A 528 -30.74 -8.94 -12.72
CA GLN A 528 -30.50 -10.40 -12.79
C GLN A 528 -31.40 -11.18 -11.81
N LYS A 529 -31.52 -10.72 -10.56
CA LYS A 529 -32.39 -11.36 -9.56
C LYS A 529 -33.85 -11.38 -9.99
N ILE A 530 -34.33 -10.30 -10.62
CA ILE A 530 -35.70 -10.25 -11.14
C ILE A 530 -35.90 -11.28 -12.25
N VAL A 531 -34.98 -11.30 -13.24
CA VAL A 531 -35.06 -12.22 -14.38
C VAL A 531 -34.91 -13.69 -13.92
N THR A 532 -34.00 -13.97 -12.99
CA THR A 532 -33.81 -15.32 -12.45
C THR A 532 -35.05 -15.82 -11.73
N LYS A 533 -35.76 -14.96 -10.98
CA LYS A 533 -36.93 -15.34 -10.17
C LYS A 533 -38.23 -15.36 -10.93
N HIS A 534 -38.41 -14.51 -11.90
CA HIS A 534 -39.68 -14.30 -12.60
C HIS A 534 -39.66 -14.63 -14.09
N GLY A 535 -38.50 -15.09 -14.61
CA GLY A 535 -38.29 -15.35 -16.03
C GLY A 535 -38.10 -14.06 -16.87
N PRO A 536 -37.98 -14.19 -18.19
CA PRO A 536 -37.84 -13.05 -19.09
C PRO A 536 -39.04 -12.09 -18.94
N ILE A 537 -38.76 -10.80 -18.71
CA ILE A 537 -39.75 -9.76 -18.58
C ILE A 537 -39.56 -8.67 -19.65
N SER A 538 -40.63 -7.98 -20.03
CA SER A 538 -40.52 -6.90 -21.00
C SER A 538 -39.78 -5.68 -20.43
N GLU A 539 -39.24 -4.84 -21.31
CA GLU A 539 -38.57 -3.59 -20.94
C GLU A 539 -39.49 -2.69 -20.09
N LYS A 540 -40.74 -2.54 -20.48
CA LYS A 540 -41.76 -1.80 -19.70
C LYS A 540 -41.92 -2.36 -18.27
N GLN A 541 -41.91 -3.65 -18.11
CA GLN A 541 -42.01 -4.31 -16.79
C GLN A 541 -40.75 -4.07 -15.95
N MET A 542 -39.60 -4.08 -16.58
CA MET A 542 -38.33 -3.76 -15.91
C MET A 542 -38.31 -2.29 -15.47
N HIS A 543 -38.79 -1.37 -16.29
CA HIS A 543 -38.92 0.05 -15.95
C HIS A 543 -39.82 0.26 -14.71
N ILE A 544 -40.93 -0.48 -14.58
CA ILE A 544 -41.75 -0.45 -13.37
C ILE A 544 -40.97 -0.92 -12.15
N CYS A 545 -40.16 -1.99 -12.30
CA CYS A 545 -39.33 -2.51 -11.21
C CYS A 545 -38.26 -1.49 -10.77
N TYR A 546 -37.68 -0.78 -11.70
CA TYR A 546 -36.71 0.29 -11.40
C TYR A 546 -37.33 1.44 -10.63
N LEU A 547 -38.49 1.95 -11.08
CA LEU A 547 -39.22 3.03 -10.39
C LEU A 547 -39.66 2.59 -8.99
N LEU A 548 -40.16 1.36 -8.84
CA LEU A 548 -40.56 0.81 -7.53
C LEU A 548 -39.35 0.66 -6.60
N LYS A 549 -38.19 0.25 -7.12
CA LYS A 549 -36.94 0.13 -6.35
C LYS A 549 -36.47 1.48 -5.82
N MET A 550 -36.72 2.55 -6.57
CA MET A 550 -36.41 3.92 -6.20
C MET A 550 -37.47 4.56 -5.28
N GLY A 551 -38.50 3.82 -4.88
CA GLY A 551 -39.50 4.28 -3.93
C GLY A 551 -40.60 5.18 -4.53
N PHE A 552 -40.81 5.17 -5.86
CA PHE A 552 -41.90 5.87 -6.49
C PHE A 552 -43.25 5.21 -6.16
N THR A 553 -44.25 6.02 -5.90
CA THR A 553 -45.62 5.56 -5.61
C THR A 553 -46.32 5.07 -6.87
N ASN A 554 -47.35 4.24 -6.70
CA ASN A 554 -48.15 3.75 -7.84
C ASN A 554 -48.72 4.90 -8.69
N THR A 555 -49.08 6.01 -8.07
CA THR A 555 -49.59 7.20 -8.77
C THR A 555 -48.49 7.90 -9.56
N GLU A 556 -47.32 8.09 -8.96
CA GLU A 556 -46.18 8.68 -9.66
C GLU A 556 -45.75 7.85 -10.88
N ILE A 557 -45.78 6.51 -10.76
CA ILE A 557 -45.44 5.61 -11.86
C ILE A 557 -46.47 5.67 -12.97
N CYS A 558 -47.79 5.74 -12.64
CA CYS A 558 -48.85 5.92 -13.64
C CYS A 558 -48.70 7.25 -14.40
N ASN A 559 -48.31 8.33 -13.71
CA ASN A 559 -48.11 9.63 -14.34
C ASN A 559 -46.92 9.65 -15.33
N ILE A 560 -45.88 8.83 -15.05
CA ILE A 560 -44.69 8.69 -15.90
C ILE A 560 -44.93 7.70 -17.05
N MET A 561 -45.65 6.61 -16.78
CA MET A 561 -45.91 5.52 -17.72
C MET A 561 -47.41 5.46 -18.05
N LYS A 562 -47.86 6.31 -18.95
CA LYS A 562 -49.32 6.48 -19.29
C LYS A 562 -50.02 5.20 -19.70
N ASP A 563 -49.29 4.26 -20.30
CA ASP A 563 -49.82 2.96 -20.75
C ASP A 563 -49.83 1.89 -19.64
N CYS A 564 -49.58 2.25 -18.37
CA CYS A 564 -49.44 1.29 -17.29
C CYS A 564 -50.61 1.37 -16.29
N SER A 565 -51.35 0.26 -16.10
CA SER A 565 -52.43 0.21 -15.14
C SER A 565 -51.94 0.09 -13.69
N ARG A 566 -52.69 0.71 -12.75
CA ARG A 566 -52.39 0.58 -11.29
C ARG A 566 -52.37 -0.87 -10.83
N SER A 567 -53.13 -1.77 -11.44
CA SER A 567 -53.14 -3.21 -11.13
C SER A 567 -51.85 -3.90 -11.53
N THR A 568 -51.24 -3.50 -12.66
CA THR A 568 -49.94 -4.00 -13.12
C THR A 568 -48.81 -3.58 -12.17
N ILE A 569 -48.81 -2.31 -11.75
CA ILE A 569 -47.80 -1.78 -10.81
C ILE A 569 -47.94 -2.46 -9.44
N TRP A 570 -49.18 -2.62 -8.94
CA TRP A 570 -49.42 -3.32 -7.68
C TRP A 570 -48.94 -4.77 -7.71
N ARG A 571 -49.15 -5.49 -8.83
CA ARG A 571 -48.68 -6.86 -9.02
C ARG A 571 -47.13 -6.95 -8.94
N TRP A 572 -46.42 -6.02 -9.59
CA TRP A 572 -44.96 -5.95 -9.55
C TRP A 572 -44.47 -5.51 -8.18
N LYS A 573 -45.12 -4.58 -7.50
CA LYS A 573 -44.79 -4.19 -6.12
C LYS A 573 -44.83 -5.38 -5.16
N ASN A 574 -45.82 -6.26 -5.29
CA ASN A 574 -45.90 -7.48 -4.46
C ASN A 574 -44.84 -8.54 -4.85
N ARG A 575 -44.50 -8.65 -6.13
CA ARG A 575 -43.42 -9.52 -6.59
C ARG A 575 -42.04 -9.06 -6.10
N LEU A 576 -41.79 -7.76 -6.04
CA LEU A 576 -40.52 -7.20 -5.56
C LEU A 576 -40.35 -7.30 -4.04
N LYS A 577 -41.42 -7.36 -3.24
CA LYS A 577 -41.30 -7.59 -1.78
C LYS A 577 -40.63 -8.92 -1.42
N ALA A 578 -40.54 -9.83 -2.34
CA ALA A 578 -39.93 -11.14 -2.19
C ALA A 578 -38.51 -11.20 -2.74
N ILE A 579 -37.95 -10.11 -3.24
CA ILE A 579 -36.59 -9.93 -3.76
C ILE A 579 -35.83 -8.94 -2.88
#